data_d230cae8abd936781b437c11bd1751a5
#
_entry.id   d230cae8abd936781b437c11bd1751a5
#
_cell.length_a   1.000
_cell.length_b   1.000
_cell.length_c   1.000
_cell.angle_alpha   90.00
_cell.angle_beta   90.00
_cell.angle_gamma   90.00
#
_symmetry.space_group_name_H-M   'P 1'
#
loop_
_entity.id
_entity.type
_entity.pdbx_description
1 polymer ?
#
loop_
_entity_poly.entity_id
_entity_poly.type
_entity_poly.pdbx_seq_one_letter_code
_entity_poly.pdbx_strand_id
1 'polypeptide(L)'
;MSIGRTKWSVALTLAVSLGLATSNSAAEEPEAWAGAEAKAEAEAEAEAEADTDADAEAEAEAEAEPAADADARPKSPPPSKHPSGGATPELRHAPVSNARAHEALSIHADIVHPQLVKRALLVYRPAKQKGFREVEFRRGAPGPYVAVVPGDQVSSPALDYTIELERIDGAREAVFSSRAEPYRVQVPEDGMDSIENAQSEQLEERRSVFSSSAEYVSFGKSVAAVKGPGGQLEDRVVDDRYYRVEGGYTYRPLRMISEFSVRVGVVRGSAPVPVRKLGPGQSEEERFDVGLNYGAATVRFRMHDWWHLDGSVLANVTELGFSAGTGGTLHIGDLRGSKLSLGFEAIQTFGLRFFTQVDIQAHDRLRVSPIIEATNMPSASDYGVRLLGEVGFDIGHGFAVAGRGGYQARDATSGGPSGGGTVSYAF
;
A
#
# COMPACT_ATOMS: atom_id res chain seq x y z
N MET A 1 -29.67 5.61 -22.47
CA MET A 1 -29.24 4.22 -22.51
C MET A 1 -29.10 3.75 -21.06
N SER A 2 -30.02 2.87 -20.65
CA SER A 2 -30.18 2.46 -19.24
C SER A 2 -29.27 1.24 -18.98
N ILE A 3 -28.28 1.39 -18.09
CA ILE A 3 -27.43 0.27 -17.65
C ILE A 3 -28.03 -0.27 -16.36
N GLY A 4 -28.51 -1.53 -16.46
CA GLY A 4 -29.18 -2.24 -15.38
C GLY A 4 -28.26 -2.50 -14.19
N ARG A 5 -28.72 -2.11 -13.00
CA ARG A 5 -28.14 -2.46 -11.70
C ARG A 5 -28.45 -3.96 -11.41
N THR A 6 -27.46 -4.78 -11.54
CA THR A 6 -27.54 -6.19 -11.10
C THR A 6 -27.40 -6.21 -9.57
N LYS A 7 -28.47 -6.55 -8.88
CA LYS A 7 -28.50 -6.79 -7.43
C LYS A 7 -27.80 -8.11 -7.15
N TRP A 8 -26.61 -8.07 -6.57
CA TRP A 8 -25.97 -9.24 -6.00
C TRP A 8 -26.47 -9.44 -4.57
N SER A 9 -27.39 -10.41 -4.40
CA SER A 9 -27.69 -10.96 -3.08
C SER A 9 -26.67 -12.05 -2.79
N VAL A 10 -25.59 -11.70 -2.08
CA VAL A 10 -24.66 -12.68 -1.55
C VAL A 10 -25.14 -13.04 -0.15
N ALA A 11 -25.78 -14.18 -0.02
CA ALA A 11 -26.02 -14.83 1.26
C ALA A 11 -24.67 -15.40 1.74
N LEU A 12 -23.94 -14.65 2.56
CA LEU A 12 -22.70 -15.08 3.18
C LEU A 12 -23.04 -15.93 4.41
N THR A 13 -23.14 -17.24 4.24
CA THR A 13 -23.18 -18.17 5.39
C THR A 13 -21.75 -18.35 5.87
N LEU A 14 -21.33 -17.52 6.84
CA LEU A 14 -20.03 -17.64 7.49
C LEU A 14 -20.12 -18.73 8.57
N ALA A 15 -19.82 -19.96 8.23
CA ALA A 15 -19.58 -21.02 9.20
C ALA A 15 -18.16 -20.82 9.77
N VAL A 16 -18.07 -20.04 10.82
CA VAL A 16 -16.86 -19.96 11.64
C VAL A 16 -16.88 -21.15 12.59
N SER A 17 -16.30 -22.27 12.15
CA SER A 17 -15.93 -23.35 13.06
C SER A 17 -14.68 -22.93 13.84
N LEU A 18 -14.88 -22.16 14.92
CA LEU A 18 -13.86 -22.00 15.94
C LEU A 18 -13.79 -23.35 16.69
N GLY A 19 -12.80 -24.15 16.35
CA GLY A 19 -12.41 -25.30 17.14
C GLY A 19 -11.83 -24.78 18.48
N LEU A 20 -12.69 -24.63 19.48
CA LEU A 20 -12.29 -24.45 20.85
C LEU A 20 -11.74 -25.79 21.37
N ALA A 21 -10.46 -26.02 21.14
CA ALA A 21 -9.74 -27.05 21.87
C ALA A 21 -9.57 -26.56 23.30
N THR A 22 -10.42 -27.06 24.21
CA THR A 22 -10.21 -26.95 25.64
C THR A 22 -9.01 -27.82 26.01
N SER A 23 -7.82 -27.21 26.07
CA SER A 23 -6.66 -27.85 26.66
C SER A 23 -6.74 -27.72 28.18
N ASN A 24 -7.08 -28.84 28.82
CA ASN A 24 -6.85 -29.02 30.26
C ASN A 24 -5.32 -28.96 30.48
N SER A 25 -4.87 -27.90 31.12
CA SER A 25 -3.48 -27.69 31.50
C SER A 25 -3.10 -28.55 32.68
N ALA A 26 -2.39 -29.65 32.40
CA ALA A 26 -1.48 -30.23 33.38
C ALA A 26 -0.05 -29.85 32.92
N ALA A 27 0.73 -29.30 33.83
CA ALA A 27 2.08 -28.84 33.61
C ALA A 27 2.99 -29.99 33.12
N GLU A 28 3.52 -29.88 31.91
CA GLU A 28 4.65 -30.67 31.39
C GLU A 28 5.67 -29.75 30.69
N GLU A 29 6.91 -30.16 30.82
CA GLU A 29 8.15 -29.40 30.62
C GLU A 29 8.45 -28.98 29.17
N PRO A 30 9.38 -28.02 28.93
CA PRO A 30 9.57 -27.32 27.65
C PRO A 30 10.49 -28.06 26.63
N GLU A 31 10.61 -29.38 26.67
CA GLU A 31 11.46 -30.12 25.71
C GLU A 31 10.76 -30.52 24.39
N ALA A 32 9.45 -30.35 24.28
CA ALA A 32 8.70 -30.80 23.10
C ALA A 32 8.69 -29.80 21.91
N TRP A 33 9.24 -28.60 22.08
CA TRP A 33 9.15 -27.56 21.03
C TRP A 33 10.28 -27.59 20.01
N ALA A 34 11.47 -28.05 20.41
CA ALA A 34 12.62 -28.16 19.50
C ALA A 34 12.45 -29.25 18.41
N GLY A 35 11.60 -30.26 18.68
CA GLY A 35 11.31 -31.33 17.71
C GLY A 35 10.25 -31.01 16.67
N ALA A 36 9.41 -30.00 16.92
CA ALA A 36 8.34 -29.62 15.99
C ALA A 36 8.82 -28.69 14.87
N GLU A 37 9.79 -27.82 15.15
CA GLU A 37 10.38 -26.95 14.11
C GLU A 37 11.22 -27.74 13.11
N ALA A 38 12.01 -28.71 13.57
CA ALA A 38 12.81 -29.54 12.67
C ALA A 38 11.97 -30.43 11.74
N LYS A 39 10.75 -30.78 12.15
CA LYS A 39 9.85 -31.58 11.31
C LYS A 39 9.08 -30.75 10.30
N ALA A 40 8.76 -29.49 10.63
CA ALA A 40 8.10 -28.56 9.71
C ALA A 40 9.05 -28.08 8.60
N GLU A 41 10.34 -27.89 8.89
CA GLU A 41 11.34 -27.56 7.86
C GLU A 41 11.61 -28.73 6.90
N ALA A 42 11.61 -29.97 7.39
CA ALA A 42 11.85 -31.14 6.55
C ALA A 42 10.65 -31.48 5.64
N GLU A 43 9.41 -31.17 6.05
CA GLU A 43 8.22 -31.34 5.20
C GLU A 43 8.09 -30.21 4.15
N ALA A 44 8.58 -29.02 4.43
CA ALA A 44 8.59 -27.88 3.48
C ALA A 44 9.64 -28.05 2.37
N GLU A 45 10.78 -28.66 2.65
CA GLU A 45 11.79 -28.97 1.61
C GLU A 45 11.36 -30.14 0.69
N ALA A 46 10.57 -31.08 1.19
CA ALA A 46 10.10 -32.22 0.38
C ALA A 46 8.96 -31.89 -0.60
N GLU A 47 8.18 -30.85 -0.35
CA GLU A 47 7.13 -30.39 -1.28
C GLU A 47 7.67 -29.45 -2.39
N ALA A 48 8.86 -28.88 -2.23
CA ALA A 48 9.45 -27.95 -3.21
C ALA A 48 10.16 -28.67 -4.39
N GLU A 49 10.43 -29.96 -4.31
CA GLU A 49 11.10 -30.72 -5.38
C GLU A 49 10.15 -31.46 -6.34
N ALA A 50 8.83 -31.42 -6.15
CA ALA A 50 7.88 -32.25 -6.88
C ALA A 50 7.15 -31.59 -8.05
N ASP A 51 7.39 -30.29 -8.35
CA ASP A 51 6.57 -29.54 -9.34
C ASP A 51 7.37 -28.89 -10.48
N THR A 52 8.35 -29.59 -11.01
CA THR A 52 9.08 -29.15 -12.22
C THR A 52 9.10 -30.23 -13.28
N ASP A 53 7.95 -30.69 -13.76
CA ASP A 53 7.83 -31.33 -15.08
C ASP A 53 6.36 -31.43 -15.48
N ALA A 54 5.85 -30.41 -16.14
CA ALA A 54 4.65 -30.50 -16.97
C ALA A 54 4.77 -29.55 -18.15
N ASP A 55 5.31 -30.06 -19.24
CA ASP A 55 5.19 -29.51 -20.58
C ASP A 55 3.72 -29.40 -20.95
N ALA A 56 3.27 -28.21 -21.29
CA ALA A 56 1.99 -27.98 -21.91
C ALA A 56 2.19 -27.27 -23.25
N GLU A 57 2.18 -28.02 -24.30
CA GLU A 57 1.89 -27.54 -25.64
C GLU A 57 0.42 -27.08 -25.66
N ALA A 58 0.19 -25.80 -25.93
CA ALA A 58 -1.12 -25.28 -26.27
C ALA A 58 -1.02 -24.52 -27.59
N GLU A 59 -1.49 -25.15 -28.62
CA GLU A 59 -1.71 -24.54 -29.94
C GLU A 59 -2.74 -23.42 -29.83
N ALA A 60 -2.37 -22.24 -30.30
CA ALA A 60 -3.26 -21.09 -30.40
C ALA A 60 -3.91 -21.09 -31.77
N GLU A 61 -5.20 -21.43 -31.83
CA GLU A 61 -6.04 -21.10 -32.98
C GLU A 61 -6.37 -19.60 -32.97
N ALA A 62 -5.95 -18.94 -34.04
CA ALA A 62 -6.24 -17.55 -34.29
C ALA A 62 -7.58 -17.47 -35.04
N GLU A 63 -8.63 -17.02 -34.39
CA GLU A 63 -9.84 -16.53 -35.07
C GLU A 63 -9.62 -15.08 -35.54
N ALA A 64 -9.73 -14.92 -36.85
CA ALA A 64 -9.68 -13.64 -37.53
C ALA A 64 -11.05 -12.95 -37.45
N GLU A 65 -11.11 -11.76 -36.87
CA GLU A 65 -12.22 -10.83 -37.03
C GLU A 65 -11.95 -9.75 -38.08
N PRO A 66 -13.01 -9.25 -38.75
CA PRO A 66 -12.86 -8.58 -40.05
C PRO A 66 -12.48 -7.12 -39.92
N ALA A 67 -11.72 -6.69 -40.92
CA ALA A 67 -11.27 -5.35 -41.16
C ALA A 67 -12.40 -4.32 -41.18
N ALA A 68 -12.29 -3.31 -40.29
CA ALA A 68 -13.00 -2.04 -40.44
C ALA A 68 -12.12 -1.06 -41.23
N ASP A 69 -12.64 -0.65 -42.38
CA ASP A 69 -12.15 0.39 -43.26
C ASP A 69 -11.89 1.69 -42.50
N ALA A 70 -10.63 2.12 -42.46
CA ALA A 70 -10.27 3.48 -42.13
C ALA A 70 -9.12 3.93 -43.07
N ASP A 71 -9.50 4.24 -44.29
CA ASP A 71 -8.68 4.93 -45.29
C ASP A 71 -8.50 6.41 -44.88
N ALA A 72 -7.50 6.67 -44.04
CA ALA A 72 -6.99 8.01 -43.79
C ALA A 72 -5.47 7.98 -43.78
N ARG A 73 -4.88 7.81 -44.96
CA ARG A 73 -3.45 8.09 -45.15
C ARG A 73 -3.19 9.56 -44.85
N PRO A 74 -2.30 9.90 -43.91
CA PRO A 74 -1.82 11.27 -43.81
C PRO A 74 -1.10 11.64 -45.12
N LYS A 75 -1.54 12.73 -45.75
CA LYS A 75 -0.93 13.30 -46.95
C LYS A 75 0.51 13.65 -46.61
N SER A 76 1.44 13.00 -47.30
CA SER A 76 2.86 13.41 -47.32
C SER A 76 2.97 14.87 -47.72
N PRO A 77 3.75 15.70 -47.01
CA PRO A 77 3.98 17.08 -47.41
C PRO A 77 4.67 17.09 -48.79
N PRO A 78 4.35 18.09 -49.64
CA PRO A 78 4.93 18.18 -50.97
C PRO A 78 6.45 18.37 -50.89
N PRO A 79 7.23 17.80 -51.84
CA PRO A 79 8.66 17.97 -51.84
C PRO A 79 9.01 19.43 -52.11
N SER A 80 9.65 20.08 -51.15
CA SER A 80 10.20 21.43 -51.33
C SER A 80 11.38 21.36 -52.30
N LYS A 81 11.22 22.04 -53.43
CA LYS A 81 12.30 22.24 -54.44
C LYS A 81 13.33 23.22 -53.86
N HIS A 82 14.47 22.71 -53.43
CA HIS A 82 15.63 23.55 -53.11
C HIS A 82 16.55 23.74 -54.32
N PRO A 83 17.09 24.94 -54.51
CA PRO A 83 18.03 25.19 -55.59
C PRO A 83 19.40 24.54 -55.30
N SER A 84 19.95 23.93 -56.32
CA SER A 84 21.24 23.26 -56.39
C SER A 84 22.41 24.16 -56.05
N GLY A 85 23.39 23.74 -55.25
CA GLY A 85 24.71 24.32 -55.28
C GLY A 85 25.54 24.35 -53.99
N GLY A 86 25.32 23.48 -53.07
CA GLY A 86 26.22 23.28 -51.92
C GLY A 86 25.79 22.04 -51.13
N ALA A 87 26.72 21.21 -50.73
CA ALA A 87 26.39 20.06 -49.89
C ALA A 87 25.76 20.59 -48.58
N THR A 88 24.46 20.38 -48.40
CA THR A 88 23.75 20.68 -47.19
C THR A 88 23.68 19.42 -46.32
N PRO A 89 23.82 19.52 -44.99
CA PRO A 89 23.62 18.36 -44.13
C PRO A 89 22.18 17.87 -44.26
N GLU A 90 22.00 16.59 -44.56
CA GLU A 90 20.69 15.94 -44.65
C GLU A 90 20.53 14.96 -43.47
N LEU A 91 19.37 14.99 -42.83
CA LEU A 91 19.03 14.05 -41.79
C LEU A 91 18.03 13.01 -42.31
N ARG A 92 18.33 11.75 -42.10
CA ARG A 92 17.39 10.65 -42.31
C ARG A 92 16.95 10.08 -40.98
N HIS A 93 15.67 10.23 -40.70
CA HIS A 93 15.06 9.81 -39.46
C HIS A 93 13.72 9.14 -39.73
N ALA A 94 13.51 7.97 -39.12
CA ALA A 94 12.20 7.30 -39.07
C ALA A 94 11.44 7.77 -37.83
N PRO A 95 10.32 8.48 -37.99
CA PRO A 95 9.58 8.99 -36.84
C PRO A 95 9.05 7.86 -35.92
N VAL A 96 9.20 8.02 -34.61
CA VAL A 96 8.64 7.11 -33.62
C VAL A 96 7.23 7.57 -33.31
N SER A 97 6.23 6.75 -33.62
CA SER A 97 4.81 7.11 -33.41
C SER A 97 4.31 6.83 -31.98
N ASN A 98 4.86 5.83 -31.31
CA ASN A 98 4.44 5.41 -29.98
C ASN A 98 5.66 5.18 -29.06
N ALA A 99 5.50 5.49 -27.77
CA ALA A 99 6.48 5.18 -26.73
C ALA A 99 5.74 4.68 -25.49
N ARG A 100 6.43 3.95 -24.62
CA ARG A 100 5.90 3.54 -23.33
C ARG A 100 6.19 4.58 -22.26
N ALA A 101 5.20 4.85 -21.42
CA ALA A 101 5.38 5.74 -20.28
C ALA A 101 6.48 5.21 -19.35
N HIS A 102 7.29 6.13 -18.81
CA HIS A 102 8.38 5.84 -17.87
C HIS A 102 9.54 4.99 -18.42
N GLU A 103 9.54 4.63 -19.70
CA GLU A 103 10.66 3.98 -20.37
C GLU A 103 11.50 5.00 -21.15
N ALA A 104 12.83 4.81 -21.16
CA ALA A 104 13.70 5.68 -21.93
C ALA A 104 13.42 5.54 -23.43
N LEU A 105 13.21 6.68 -24.12
CA LEU A 105 12.92 6.70 -25.56
C LEU A 105 14.19 7.01 -26.35
N SER A 106 14.63 6.05 -27.14
CA SER A 106 15.77 6.22 -28.06
C SER A 106 15.31 6.67 -29.45
N ILE A 107 15.80 7.81 -29.89
CA ILE A 107 15.57 8.37 -31.23
C ILE A 107 16.82 8.16 -32.05
N HIS A 108 16.65 7.51 -33.20
CA HIS A 108 17.74 7.19 -34.12
C HIS A 108 17.69 8.11 -35.35
N ALA A 109 18.85 8.55 -35.81
CA ALA A 109 18.97 9.36 -37.00
C ALA A 109 20.30 9.08 -37.73
N ASP A 110 20.28 9.13 -39.08
CA ASP A 110 21.47 9.11 -39.91
C ASP A 110 21.72 10.51 -40.45
N ILE A 111 22.93 11.01 -40.28
CA ILE A 111 23.34 12.34 -40.76
C ILE A 111 24.25 12.14 -41.98
N VAL A 112 23.75 12.60 -43.09
CA VAL A 112 24.54 12.67 -44.35
C VAL A 112 25.38 13.94 -44.30
N HIS A 113 26.66 13.85 -44.63
CA HIS A 113 27.66 14.92 -44.54
C HIS A 113 27.87 15.43 -43.10
N PRO A 114 28.20 14.54 -42.12
CA PRO A 114 28.34 14.91 -40.72
C PRO A 114 29.48 15.92 -40.47
N GLN A 115 30.43 16.02 -41.41
CA GLN A 115 31.52 17.02 -41.37
C GLN A 115 31.03 18.47 -41.46
N LEU A 116 29.79 18.71 -41.87
CA LEU A 116 29.17 20.05 -41.94
C LEU A 116 28.37 20.40 -40.68
N VAL A 117 28.20 19.42 -39.80
CA VAL A 117 27.37 19.52 -38.58
C VAL A 117 28.27 19.62 -37.35
N LYS A 118 28.09 20.67 -36.56
CA LYS A 118 28.78 20.85 -35.29
C LYS A 118 28.12 20.03 -34.21
N ARG A 119 26.77 20.08 -34.12
CA ARG A 119 25.96 19.29 -33.16
C ARG A 119 24.59 18.96 -33.77
N ALA A 120 24.08 17.78 -33.46
CA ALA A 120 22.71 17.41 -33.74
C ALA A 120 21.95 17.35 -32.40
N LEU A 121 20.81 17.99 -32.31
CA LEU A 121 20.04 18.16 -31.09
C LEU A 121 18.64 17.62 -31.28
N LEU A 122 18.24 16.72 -30.35
CA LEU A 122 16.85 16.39 -30.15
C LEU A 122 16.27 17.42 -29.21
N VAL A 123 15.29 18.17 -29.65
CA VAL A 123 14.57 19.17 -28.88
C VAL A 123 13.19 18.60 -28.58
N TYR A 124 12.90 18.34 -27.32
CA TYR A 124 11.67 17.65 -26.92
C TYR A 124 10.95 18.38 -25.81
N ARG A 125 9.64 18.16 -25.73
CA ARG A 125 8.76 18.72 -24.72
C ARG A 125 7.92 17.61 -24.12
N PRO A 126 8.12 17.23 -22.83
CA PRO A 126 7.28 16.30 -22.12
C PRO A 126 5.83 16.80 -22.02
N ALA A 127 4.88 15.89 -21.90
CA ALA A 127 3.50 16.23 -21.55
C ALA A 127 3.47 17.09 -20.27
N LYS A 128 2.51 18.00 -20.18
CA LYS A 128 2.32 18.91 -19.03
C LYS A 128 3.43 19.97 -18.82
N GLN A 129 4.49 20.00 -19.64
CA GLN A 129 5.54 21.02 -19.59
C GLN A 129 5.39 22.04 -20.72
N LYS A 130 5.65 23.33 -20.40
CA LYS A 130 5.57 24.40 -21.41
C LYS A 130 6.89 24.62 -22.17
N GLY A 131 8.02 24.18 -21.59
CA GLY A 131 9.36 24.41 -22.14
C GLY A 131 9.91 23.20 -22.89
N PHE A 132 10.69 23.45 -23.93
CA PHE A 132 11.47 22.44 -24.59
C PHE A 132 12.78 22.17 -23.85
N ARG A 133 13.23 20.93 -23.90
CA ARG A 133 14.53 20.44 -23.40
C ARG A 133 15.34 19.98 -24.59
N GLU A 134 16.65 19.91 -24.43
CA GLU A 134 17.59 19.55 -25.50
C GLU A 134 18.46 18.37 -25.04
N VAL A 135 18.64 17.39 -25.92
CA VAL A 135 19.57 16.27 -25.76
C VAL A 135 20.38 16.17 -27.06
N GLU A 136 21.70 16.02 -26.94
CA GLU A 136 22.58 15.88 -28.08
C GLU A 136 22.60 14.43 -28.59
N PHE A 137 22.53 14.29 -29.91
CA PHE A 137 22.72 13.01 -30.55
C PHE A 137 24.17 12.55 -30.42
N ARG A 138 24.40 11.36 -29.96
CA ARG A 138 25.71 10.74 -29.87
C ARG A 138 25.83 9.65 -30.90
N ARG A 139 26.98 9.58 -31.56
CA ARG A 139 27.25 8.55 -32.56
C ARG A 139 27.56 7.23 -31.84
N GLY A 140 26.76 6.20 -32.09
CA GLY A 140 27.12 4.82 -31.72
C GLY A 140 28.25 4.32 -32.60
N ALA A 141 29.23 3.61 -32.08
CA ALA A 141 30.33 3.06 -32.89
C ALA A 141 30.17 1.53 -33.04
N PRO A 142 30.04 0.97 -34.26
CA PRO A 142 29.56 1.58 -35.51
C PRO A 142 28.03 1.63 -35.53
N GLY A 143 27.44 2.76 -35.88
CA GLY A 143 25.97 2.86 -35.94
C GLY A 143 25.42 4.26 -36.17
N PRO A 144 24.07 4.39 -36.17
CA PRO A 144 23.40 5.66 -36.32
C PRO A 144 23.66 6.59 -35.14
N TYR A 145 23.34 7.84 -35.31
CA TYR A 145 23.27 8.80 -34.22
C TYR A 145 22.05 8.49 -33.34
N VAL A 146 22.23 8.49 -32.01
CA VAL A 146 21.18 8.17 -31.04
C VAL A 146 21.07 9.30 -30.02
N ALA A 147 19.86 9.77 -29.80
CA ALA A 147 19.50 10.63 -28.67
C ALA A 147 18.53 9.88 -27.78
N VAL A 148 18.75 9.93 -26.46
CA VAL A 148 17.94 9.21 -25.48
C VAL A 148 17.19 10.21 -24.60
N VAL A 149 15.87 10.18 -24.64
CA VAL A 149 15.01 10.89 -23.69
C VAL A 149 14.90 10.03 -22.44
N PRO A 150 15.25 10.54 -21.24
CA PRO A 150 15.12 9.78 -20.00
C PRO A 150 13.68 9.36 -19.73
N GLY A 151 13.48 8.16 -19.15
CA GLY A 151 12.15 7.60 -18.91
C GLY A 151 11.26 8.46 -18.02
N ASP A 152 11.83 9.18 -17.05
CA ASP A 152 11.12 10.14 -16.19
C ASP A 152 10.53 11.34 -16.97
N GLN A 153 10.97 11.56 -18.22
CA GLN A 153 10.47 12.60 -19.12
C GLN A 153 9.45 12.06 -20.15
N VAL A 154 9.30 10.74 -20.26
CA VAL A 154 8.34 10.09 -21.17
C VAL A 154 7.07 9.80 -20.40
N SER A 155 6.07 10.68 -20.51
CA SER A 155 4.81 10.58 -19.76
C SER A 155 3.59 10.78 -20.66
N SER A 156 2.49 10.15 -20.28
CA SER A 156 1.19 10.32 -20.96
C SER A 156 0.73 11.79 -20.94
N PRO A 157 -0.02 12.24 -21.97
CA PRO A 157 -0.52 11.48 -23.12
C PRO A 157 0.41 11.48 -24.34
N ALA A 158 1.44 12.33 -24.37
CA ALA A 158 2.31 12.47 -25.53
C ALA A 158 3.63 13.15 -25.18
N LEU A 159 4.63 12.95 -26.05
CA LEU A 159 5.90 13.66 -26.06
C LEU A 159 6.04 14.34 -27.42
N ASP A 160 6.24 15.65 -27.43
CA ASP A 160 6.49 16.40 -28.64
C ASP A 160 8.00 16.53 -28.89
N TYR A 161 8.48 16.34 -30.14
CA TYR A 161 9.89 16.56 -30.44
C TYR A 161 10.13 17.14 -31.82
N THR A 162 11.32 17.73 -32.01
CA THR A 162 11.90 18.19 -33.26
C THR A 162 13.39 17.90 -33.28
N ILE A 163 14.01 17.78 -34.45
CA ILE A 163 15.46 17.59 -34.56
C ILE A 163 16.04 18.83 -35.22
N GLU A 164 17.03 19.41 -34.55
CA GLU A 164 17.74 20.60 -35.03
C GLU A 164 19.23 20.28 -35.27
N LEU A 165 19.79 20.75 -36.34
CA LEU A 165 21.22 20.69 -36.64
C LEU A 165 21.86 22.08 -36.44
N GLU A 166 22.91 22.11 -35.64
CA GLU A 166 23.81 23.27 -35.57
C GLU A 166 24.95 23.05 -36.51
N ARG A 167 25.05 23.88 -37.53
CA ARG A 167 26.11 23.84 -38.54
C ARG A 167 27.42 24.44 -37.99
N ILE A 168 28.54 24.16 -38.67
CA ILE A 168 29.87 24.71 -38.31
C ILE A 168 29.89 26.23 -38.34
N ASP A 169 29.11 26.86 -39.23
CA ASP A 169 28.94 28.31 -39.33
C ASP A 169 28.11 28.93 -38.19
N GLY A 170 27.61 28.10 -37.29
CA GLY A 170 26.79 28.50 -36.13
C GLY A 170 25.29 28.62 -36.46
N ALA A 171 24.88 28.44 -37.69
CA ALA A 171 23.47 28.44 -38.05
C ALA A 171 22.76 27.20 -37.45
N ARG A 172 21.60 27.41 -36.87
CA ARG A 172 20.77 26.34 -36.31
C ARG A 172 19.50 26.21 -37.14
N GLU A 173 19.24 25.02 -37.63
CA GLU A 173 18.15 24.71 -38.53
C GLU A 173 17.38 23.49 -38.06
N ALA A 174 16.04 23.58 -38.10
CA ALA A 174 15.16 22.44 -37.82
C ALA A 174 15.09 21.57 -39.09
N VAL A 175 15.57 20.34 -39.00
CA VAL A 175 15.63 19.39 -40.13
C VAL A 175 14.55 18.34 -40.10
N PHE A 176 13.92 18.17 -38.93
CA PHE A 176 12.75 17.32 -38.76
C PHE A 176 11.74 18.01 -37.85
N SER A 177 10.56 18.30 -38.40
CA SER A 177 9.51 19.06 -37.68
C SER A 177 10.01 20.45 -37.26
N SER A 178 9.29 21.16 -36.38
CA SER A 178 9.73 22.46 -35.86
C SER A 178 9.20 22.67 -34.42
N ARG A 179 9.76 23.65 -33.69
CA ARG A 179 9.23 23.99 -32.35
C ARG A 179 7.80 24.54 -32.39
N ALA A 180 7.39 25.12 -33.54
CA ALA A 180 6.00 25.60 -33.70
C ALA A 180 5.05 24.45 -34.02
N GLU A 181 5.52 23.46 -34.78
CA GLU A 181 4.78 22.27 -35.15
C GLU A 181 5.64 21.02 -34.85
N PRO A 182 5.78 20.63 -33.57
CA PRO A 182 6.59 19.49 -33.20
C PRO A 182 5.90 18.17 -33.58
N TYR A 183 6.72 17.17 -33.86
CA TYR A 183 6.20 15.82 -34.09
C TYR A 183 5.75 15.21 -32.76
N ARG A 184 4.55 14.62 -32.75
CA ARG A 184 3.95 14.05 -31.55
C ARG A 184 4.09 12.55 -31.51
N VAL A 185 4.74 12.05 -30.45
CA VAL A 185 4.79 10.64 -30.07
C VAL A 185 3.63 10.36 -29.13
N GLN A 186 2.82 9.39 -29.44
CA GLN A 186 1.77 8.93 -28.53
C GLN A 186 2.40 8.15 -27.38
N VAL A 187 2.05 8.53 -26.14
CA VAL A 187 2.46 7.81 -24.94
C VAL A 187 1.19 7.34 -24.23
N PRO A 188 0.77 6.10 -24.47
CA PRO A 188 -0.40 5.55 -23.77
C PRO A 188 -0.22 5.66 -22.27
N GLU A 189 -1.32 5.85 -21.55
CA GLU A 189 -1.32 5.82 -20.09
C GLU A 189 -0.90 4.43 -19.63
N ASP A 190 0.07 4.34 -18.74
CA ASP A 190 0.35 3.08 -18.03
C ASP A 190 -0.83 2.74 -17.12
N GLY A 191 -1.15 1.46 -16.97
CA GLY A 191 -2.24 1.02 -16.11
C GLY A 191 -2.09 1.56 -14.69
N MET A 192 -0.86 1.66 -14.18
CA MET A 192 -0.58 2.22 -12.84
C MET A 192 -0.82 3.74 -12.78
N ASP A 193 -0.50 4.48 -13.84
CA ASP A 193 -0.76 5.93 -13.91
C ASP A 193 -2.27 6.21 -13.97
N SER A 194 -3.01 5.41 -14.73
CA SER A 194 -4.48 5.50 -14.82
C SER A 194 -5.13 5.27 -13.45
N ILE A 195 -4.69 4.25 -12.71
CA ILE A 195 -5.18 3.98 -11.36
C ILE A 195 -4.79 5.11 -10.39
N GLU A 196 -3.54 5.60 -10.43
CA GLU A 196 -3.08 6.70 -9.59
C GLU A 196 -3.91 7.96 -9.84
N ASN A 197 -4.13 8.31 -11.11
CA ASN A 197 -4.93 9.48 -11.50
C ASN A 197 -6.37 9.35 -11.01
N ALA A 198 -7.03 8.22 -11.26
CA ALA A 198 -8.39 7.97 -10.80
C ALA A 198 -8.53 8.05 -9.27
N GLN A 199 -7.57 7.50 -8.53
CA GLN A 199 -7.58 7.57 -7.07
C GLN A 199 -7.21 8.95 -6.54
N SER A 200 -6.31 9.69 -7.21
CA SER A 200 -5.97 11.06 -6.84
C SER A 200 -7.17 11.99 -7.02
N GLU A 201 -7.92 11.83 -8.11
CA GLU A 201 -9.16 12.56 -8.36
C GLU A 201 -10.21 12.28 -7.28
N GLN A 202 -10.42 11.00 -6.92
CA GLN A 202 -11.33 10.63 -5.82
C GLN A 202 -10.91 11.21 -4.47
N LEU A 203 -9.61 11.46 -4.25
CA LEU A 203 -9.08 12.10 -3.04
C LEU A 203 -9.10 13.63 -3.13
N GLU A 204 -9.58 14.22 -4.22
CA GLU A 204 -9.45 15.65 -4.47
C GLU A 204 -7.99 16.13 -4.30
N GLU A 205 -7.04 15.27 -4.77
CA GLU A 205 -5.57 15.44 -4.65
C GLU A 205 -5.01 15.45 -3.21
N ARG A 206 -5.85 15.18 -2.20
CA ARG A 206 -5.45 15.14 -0.78
C ARG A 206 -4.76 13.84 -0.44
N ARG A 207 -3.44 13.82 -0.54
CA ARG A 207 -2.63 12.61 -0.32
C ARG A 207 -2.13 12.45 1.11
N SER A 208 -2.21 13.50 1.91
CA SER A 208 -1.75 13.54 3.29
C SER A 208 -2.92 13.53 4.26
N VAL A 209 -2.82 12.77 5.36
CA VAL A 209 -3.85 12.70 6.39
C VAL A 209 -3.22 12.78 7.77
N PHE A 210 -3.68 13.69 8.60
CA PHE A 210 -3.48 13.62 10.04
C PHE A 210 -4.68 12.97 10.71
N SER A 211 -4.43 12.14 11.72
CA SER A 211 -5.48 11.51 12.52
C SER A 211 -5.15 11.57 14.00
N SER A 212 -6.19 11.64 14.82
CA SER A 212 -6.10 11.47 16.26
C SER A 212 -7.26 10.61 16.73
N SER A 213 -6.99 9.68 17.63
CA SER A 213 -8.00 8.80 18.20
C SER A 213 -7.83 8.62 19.69
N ALA A 214 -8.93 8.37 20.36
CA ALA A 214 -8.96 7.96 21.76
C ALA A 214 -9.95 6.81 21.94
N GLU A 215 -9.56 5.81 22.70
CA GLU A 215 -10.39 4.62 22.99
C GLU A 215 -10.28 4.29 24.47
N TYR A 216 -11.41 3.95 25.09
CA TYR A 216 -11.51 3.36 26.41
C TYR A 216 -12.02 1.93 26.29
N VAL A 217 -11.37 1.00 26.96
CA VAL A 217 -11.67 -0.43 26.97
C VAL A 217 -11.80 -0.91 28.40
N SER A 218 -12.89 -1.59 28.74
CA SER A 218 -13.08 -2.20 30.04
C SER A 218 -13.57 -3.64 29.91
N PHE A 219 -12.85 -4.60 30.44
CA PHE A 219 -13.30 -5.99 30.59
C PHE A 219 -14.04 -6.21 31.90
N GLY A 220 -14.21 -5.15 32.70
CA GLY A 220 -14.87 -5.19 33.97
C GLY A 220 -13.92 -5.49 35.12
N LYS A 221 -14.40 -6.26 36.10
CA LYS A 221 -13.62 -6.63 37.27
C LYS A 221 -13.20 -8.08 37.19
N SER A 222 -11.93 -8.34 37.51
CA SER A 222 -11.41 -9.69 37.67
C SER A 222 -10.89 -9.90 39.09
N VAL A 223 -10.86 -11.15 39.53
CA VAL A 223 -10.29 -11.53 40.80
C VAL A 223 -8.93 -12.12 40.58
N ALA A 224 -7.90 -11.50 41.13
CA ALA A 224 -6.53 -11.99 41.07
C ALA A 224 -6.12 -12.53 42.45
N ALA A 225 -5.56 -13.72 42.48
CA ALA A 225 -5.00 -14.28 43.70
C ALA A 225 -3.61 -13.70 43.97
N VAL A 226 -3.46 -12.93 45.03
CA VAL A 226 -2.28 -12.16 45.41
C VAL A 226 -1.66 -12.77 46.65
N LYS A 227 -0.32 -12.88 46.71
CA LYS A 227 0.35 -13.26 47.96
C LYS A 227 0.32 -12.11 48.95
N GLY A 228 -0.47 -12.25 50.01
CA GLY A 228 -0.48 -11.31 51.13
C GLY A 228 0.84 -11.35 51.93
N PRO A 229 0.98 -10.39 52.90
CA PRO A 229 2.20 -10.25 53.72
C PRO A 229 2.64 -11.50 54.51
N GLY A 230 1.74 -12.47 54.72
CA GLY A 230 1.99 -13.74 55.35
C GLY A 230 2.26 -14.91 54.42
N GLY A 231 2.38 -14.68 53.07
CA GLY A 231 2.56 -15.72 52.07
C GLY A 231 1.27 -16.51 51.76
N GLN A 232 0.13 -16.11 52.33
CA GLN A 232 -1.17 -16.67 52.00
C GLN A 232 -1.70 -16.00 50.71
N LEU A 233 -2.45 -16.76 49.88
CA LEU A 233 -3.12 -16.23 48.71
C LEU A 233 -4.39 -15.47 49.20
N GLU A 234 -4.48 -14.21 48.83
CA GLU A 234 -5.63 -13.35 49.08
C GLU A 234 -6.26 -12.96 47.74
N ASP A 235 -7.58 -13.03 47.63
CA ASP A 235 -8.32 -12.60 46.47
C ASP A 235 -8.37 -11.07 46.43
N ARG A 236 -7.80 -10.49 45.40
CA ARG A 236 -7.84 -9.06 45.14
C ARG A 236 -8.66 -8.76 43.87
N VAL A 237 -9.64 -7.88 44.02
CA VAL A 237 -10.43 -7.39 42.88
C VAL A 237 -9.64 -6.31 42.14
N VAL A 238 -9.41 -6.52 40.85
CA VAL A 238 -8.68 -5.59 39.97
C VAL A 238 -9.63 -5.16 38.87
N ASP A 239 -9.63 -3.86 38.55
CA ASP A 239 -10.30 -3.35 37.37
C ASP A 239 -9.45 -3.69 36.13
N ASP A 240 -10.03 -4.44 35.21
CA ASP A 240 -9.40 -4.77 33.92
C ASP A 240 -9.86 -3.78 32.88
N ARG A 241 -9.09 -2.69 32.72
CA ARG A 241 -9.40 -1.58 31.81
C ARG A 241 -8.17 -0.84 31.38
N TYR A 242 -8.24 -0.25 30.19
CA TYR A 242 -7.22 0.68 29.72
C TYR A 242 -7.83 1.76 28.82
N TYR A 243 -7.12 2.85 28.63
CA TYR A 243 -7.36 3.81 27.57
C TYR A 243 -6.15 3.86 26.63
N ARG A 244 -6.43 4.14 25.38
CA ARG A 244 -5.45 4.30 24.31
C ARG A 244 -5.69 5.65 23.65
N VAL A 245 -4.62 6.45 23.48
CA VAL A 245 -4.66 7.70 22.73
C VAL A 245 -3.57 7.63 21.69
N GLU A 246 -3.91 7.93 20.44
CA GLU A 246 -3.01 7.86 19.30
C GLU A 246 -3.08 9.14 18.47
N GLY A 247 -1.94 9.51 17.88
CA GLY A 247 -1.84 10.47 16.79
C GLY A 247 -1.10 9.84 15.62
N GLY A 248 -1.49 10.16 14.41
CA GLY A 248 -0.88 9.56 13.22
C GLY A 248 -0.84 10.50 12.02
N TYR A 249 0.11 10.19 11.15
CA TYR A 249 0.25 10.80 9.83
C TYR A 249 0.28 9.70 8.78
N THR A 250 -0.44 9.91 7.69
CA THR A 250 -0.52 9.00 6.56
C THR A 250 -0.24 9.74 5.27
N TYR A 251 0.61 9.17 4.42
CA TYR A 251 0.85 9.62 3.05
C TYR A 251 0.45 8.54 2.05
N ARG A 252 -0.17 8.93 0.95
CA ARG A 252 -0.74 8.05 -0.08
C ARG A 252 -0.03 8.24 -1.41
N PRO A 253 1.02 7.45 -1.73
CA PRO A 253 1.66 7.42 -3.04
C PRO A 253 0.72 6.95 -4.15
N LEU A 254 -0.28 6.10 -3.84
CA LEU A 254 -1.32 5.56 -4.72
C LEU A 254 -0.82 4.61 -5.81
N ARG A 255 0.43 4.16 -5.72
CA ARG A 255 1.05 3.18 -6.63
C ARG A 255 1.08 1.79 -5.98
N MET A 256 2.08 0.97 -6.30
CA MET A 256 2.29 -0.34 -5.67
C MET A 256 2.33 -0.24 -4.12
N ILE A 257 3.04 0.77 -3.59
CA ILE A 257 2.84 1.22 -2.22
C ILE A 257 1.70 2.23 -2.25
N SER A 258 0.52 1.83 -1.79
CA SER A 258 -0.66 2.68 -1.85
C SER A 258 -0.76 3.65 -0.67
N GLU A 259 -0.17 3.28 0.48
CA GLU A 259 -0.20 4.08 1.70
C GLU A 259 1.02 3.80 2.57
N PHE A 260 1.54 4.84 3.20
CA PHE A 260 2.54 4.78 4.26
C PHE A 260 2.04 5.59 5.45
N SER A 261 2.05 5.01 6.65
CA SER A 261 1.61 5.70 7.86
C SER A 261 2.57 5.52 9.03
N VAL A 262 2.66 6.56 9.85
CA VAL A 262 3.33 6.54 11.14
C VAL A 262 2.34 6.93 12.22
N ARG A 263 2.37 6.22 13.33
CA ARG A 263 1.51 6.47 14.48
C ARG A 263 2.36 6.53 15.76
N VAL A 264 1.97 7.37 16.67
CA VAL A 264 2.49 7.41 18.03
C VAL A 264 1.33 7.33 19.00
N GLY A 265 1.50 6.62 20.10
CA GLY A 265 0.41 6.44 21.03
C GLY A 265 0.86 6.13 22.45
N VAL A 266 -0.11 6.27 23.33
CA VAL A 266 0.02 6.02 24.77
C VAL A 266 -1.11 5.12 25.20
N VAL A 267 -0.79 4.08 25.94
CA VAL A 267 -1.77 3.22 26.64
C VAL A 267 -1.53 3.32 28.12
N ARG A 268 -2.58 3.46 28.91
CA ARG A 268 -2.54 3.41 30.37
C ARG A 268 -3.76 2.68 30.88
N GLY A 269 -3.58 1.89 31.94
CA GLY A 269 -4.69 1.15 32.54
C GLY A 269 -4.26 0.25 33.67
N SER A 270 -5.15 -0.67 34.03
CA SER A 270 -4.92 -1.72 34.99
C SER A 270 -5.44 -3.06 34.46
N ALA A 271 -4.77 -4.14 34.77
CA ALA A 271 -5.19 -5.48 34.41
C ALA A 271 -4.55 -6.51 35.35
N PRO A 272 -5.14 -7.69 35.51
CA PRO A 272 -4.47 -8.82 36.14
C PRO A 272 -3.40 -9.33 35.17
N VAL A 273 -2.17 -8.89 35.33
CA VAL A 273 -1.04 -9.32 34.50
C VAL A 273 -0.41 -10.56 35.12
N PRO A 274 -0.20 -11.65 34.36
CA PRO A 274 0.50 -12.82 34.89
C PRO A 274 1.89 -12.43 35.40
N VAL A 275 2.22 -12.85 36.57
CA VAL A 275 3.54 -12.59 37.17
C VAL A 275 4.60 -13.29 36.34
N ARG A 276 5.50 -12.52 35.77
CA ARG A 276 6.68 -13.09 35.09
C ARG A 276 7.59 -13.66 36.19
N LYS A 277 7.88 -14.95 36.13
CA LYS A 277 8.89 -15.55 37.01
C LYS A 277 10.22 -14.84 36.81
N LEU A 278 10.60 -14.02 37.76
CA LEU A 278 11.91 -13.41 37.84
C LEU A 278 12.90 -14.52 38.29
N GLY A 279 14.19 -14.37 37.96
CA GLY A 279 15.20 -15.35 38.29
C GLY A 279 15.32 -15.64 39.79
N PRO A 280 16.08 -16.66 40.21
CA PRO A 280 16.23 -17.06 41.60
C PRO A 280 16.70 -15.87 42.45
N GLY A 281 15.94 -15.50 43.48
CA GLY A 281 16.25 -14.44 44.44
C GLY A 281 15.56 -13.09 44.17
N GLN A 282 14.74 -12.96 43.14
CA GLN A 282 13.90 -11.78 42.91
C GLN A 282 12.47 -12.07 43.42
N SER A 283 11.89 -11.14 44.20
CA SER A 283 10.53 -11.21 44.63
C SER A 283 9.59 -10.99 43.44
N GLU A 284 8.55 -11.83 43.34
CA GLU A 284 7.47 -11.67 42.39
C GLU A 284 6.67 -10.40 42.79
N GLU A 285 6.88 -9.28 42.09
CA GLU A 285 6.04 -8.11 42.19
C GLU A 285 4.82 -8.32 41.30
N GLU A 286 3.67 -8.39 41.88
CA GLU A 286 2.40 -8.43 41.18
C GLU A 286 2.12 -7.04 40.60
N ARG A 287 2.03 -6.99 39.28
CA ARG A 287 1.87 -5.74 38.58
C ARG A 287 0.43 -5.62 38.06
N PHE A 288 -0.28 -4.62 38.55
CA PHE A 288 -1.63 -4.31 38.12
C PHE A 288 -1.71 -3.12 37.15
N ASP A 289 -0.70 -2.27 37.12
CA ASP A 289 -0.68 -1.12 36.23
C ASP A 289 -0.12 -1.51 34.85
N VAL A 290 -0.80 -1.06 33.81
CA VAL A 290 -0.42 -1.26 32.41
C VAL A 290 -0.06 0.07 31.80
N GLY A 291 1.17 0.19 31.31
CA GLY A 291 1.65 1.39 30.67
C GLY A 291 2.51 1.08 29.44
N LEU A 292 2.21 1.74 28.32
CA LEU A 292 2.89 1.57 27.05
C LEU A 292 2.94 2.89 26.31
N ASN A 293 4.15 3.33 25.90
CA ASN A 293 4.33 4.36 24.89
C ASN A 293 4.89 3.69 23.64
N TYR A 294 4.32 3.95 22.49
CA TYR A 294 4.72 3.27 21.27
C TYR A 294 4.73 4.18 20.04
N GLY A 295 5.57 3.80 19.08
CA GLY A 295 5.54 4.27 17.73
C GLY A 295 5.30 3.09 16.79
N ALA A 296 4.57 3.31 15.72
CA ALA A 296 4.31 2.30 14.70
C ALA A 296 4.50 2.88 13.31
N ALA A 297 5.06 2.11 12.40
CA ALA A 297 5.11 2.39 10.98
C ALA A 297 4.36 1.30 10.23
N THR A 298 3.53 1.68 9.27
CA THR A 298 2.73 0.75 8.47
C THR A 298 2.90 1.10 6.99
N VAL A 299 3.07 0.08 6.17
CA VAL A 299 3.11 0.19 4.71
C VAL A 299 1.98 -0.64 4.13
N ARG A 300 1.19 -0.04 3.24
CA ARG A 300 0.14 -0.73 2.49
C ARG A 300 0.60 -1.01 1.08
N PHE A 301 0.59 -2.27 0.71
CA PHE A 301 0.87 -2.76 -0.63
C PHE A 301 -0.44 -3.02 -1.38
N ARG A 302 -0.52 -2.55 -2.63
CA ARG A 302 -1.56 -2.95 -3.56
C ARG A 302 -1.12 -4.24 -4.25
N MET A 303 -1.78 -5.35 -3.93
CA MET A 303 -1.55 -6.63 -4.57
C MET A 303 -2.42 -6.79 -5.83
N HIS A 304 -3.61 -6.21 -5.78
CA HIS A 304 -4.61 -6.18 -6.86
C HIS A 304 -5.55 -4.97 -6.63
N ASP A 305 -6.43 -4.64 -7.58
CA ASP A 305 -7.37 -3.50 -7.47
C ASP A 305 -8.27 -3.59 -6.25
N TRP A 306 -8.56 -4.80 -5.80
CA TRP A 306 -9.44 -5.06 -4.64
C TRP A 306 -8.78 -5.88 -3.52
N TRP A 307 -7.45 -6.09 -3.58
CA TRP A 307 -6.66 -6.76 -2.53
C TRP A 307 -5.49 -5.89 -2.13
N HIS A 308 -5.42 -5.60 -0.83
CA HIS A 308 -4.34 -4.81 -0.26
C HIS A 308 -3.83 -5.46 1.01
N LEU A 309 -2.53 -5.38 1.24
CA LEU A 309 -1.86 -5.95 2.39
C LEU A 309 -1.11 -4.86 3.15
N ASP A 310 -1.44 -4.69 4.42
CA ASP A 310 -0.69 -3.84 5.34
C ASP A 310 0.31 -4.67 6.11
N GLY A 311 1.56 -4.21 6.16
CA GLY A 311 2.58 -4.68 7.08
C GLY A 311 2.95 -3.56 8.05
N SER A 312 3.02 -3.86 9.35
CA SER A 312 3.39 -2.89 10.36
C SER A 312 4.46 -3.40 11.31
N VAL A 313 5.32 -2.47 11.73
CA VAL A 313 6.29 -2.68 12.81
C VAL A 313 6.02 -1.67 13.92
N LEU A 314 6.16 -2.11 15.15
CA LEU A 314 5.95 -1.30 16.33
C LEU A 314 7.20 -1.31 17.21
N ALA A 315 7.52 -0.16 17.75
CA ALA A 315 8.53 -0.02 18.80
C ALA A 315 7.87 0.59 20.02
N ASN A 316 8.10 0.05 21.19
CA ASN A 316 7.43 0.52 22.39
C ASN A 316 8.34 0.50 23.60
N VAL A 317 7.99 1.35 24.57
CA VAL A 317 8.65 1.47 25.86
C VAL A 317 7.62 1.27 26.96
N THR A 318 7.87 0.32 27.81
CA THR A 318 7.10 0.07 29.05
C THR A 318 8.01 0.29 30.24
N GLU A 319 7.48 0.16 31.46
CA GLU A 319 8.32 0.17 32.67
C GLU A 319 9.31 -1.01 32.71
N LEU A 320 9.03 -2.10 31.96
CA LEU A 320 9.92 -3.26 31.81
C LEU A 320 11.04 -3.04 30.78
N GLY A 321 11.07 -1.87 30.14
CA GLY A 321 12.04 -1.52 29.11
C GLY A 321 11.48 -1.45 27.70
N PHE A 322 12.37 -1.55 26.72
CA PHE A 322 12.02 -1.52 25.30
C PHE A 322 11.51 -2.89 24.83
N SER A 323 10.49 -2.86 23.99
CA SER A 323 10.02 -4.05 23.30
C SER A 323 9.56 -3.71 21.87
N ALA A 324 9.39 -4.72 21.05
CA ALA A 324 8.94 -4.58 19.68
C ALA A 324 7.59 -5.27 19.46
N GLY A 325 6.95 -4.92 18.38
CA GLY A 325 5.72 -5.55 17.91
C GLY A 325 5.65 -5.56 16.41
N THR A 326 4.72 -6.33 15.90
CA THR A 326 4.41 -6.43 14.47
C THR A 326 2.91 -6.54 14.27
N GLY A 327 2.45 -6.26 13.08
CA GLY A 327 1.06 -6.43 12.70
C GLY A 327 0.91 -6.58 11.19
N GLY A 328 -0.23 -7.07 10.79
CA GLY A 328 -0.60 -7.18 9.40
C GLY A 328 -2.10 -7.10 9.22
N THR A 329 -2.56 -6.60 8.08
CA THR A 329 -3.98 -6.55 7.75
C THR A 329 -4.17 -6.82 6.26
N LEU A 330 -5.02 -7.79 5.95
CA LEU A 330 -5.50 -8.05 4.60
C LEU A 330 -6.82 -7.32 4.39
N HIS A 331 -6.89 -6.51 3.34
CA HIS A 331 -8.10 -5.82 2.93
C HIS A 331 -8.61 -6.41 1.62
N ILE A 332 -9.90 -6.74 1.58
CA ILE A 332 -10.59 -7.31 0.42
C ILE A 332 -11.79 -6.41 0.10
N GLY A 333 -11.79 -5.77 -1.05
CA GLY A 333 -12.83 -4.85 -1.49
C GLY A 333 -12.30 -3.46 -1.84
N ASP A 334 -13.19 -2.50 -1.92
CA ASP A 334 -12.83 -1.10 -2.19
C ASP A 334 -12.26 -0.45 -0.92
N LEU A 335 -11.03 0.05 -0.98
CA LEU A 335 -10.38 0.71 0.18
C LEU A 335 -11.17 1.88 0.74
N ARG A 336 -11.96 2.55 -0.07
CA ARG A 336 -12.77 3.72 0.31
C ARG A 336 -14.25 3.44 0.41
N GLY A 337 -14.67 2.32 -0.16
CA GLY A 337 -16.02 1.83 -0.11
C GLY A 337 -16.20 0.70 0.89
N SER A 338 -16.96 -0.30 0.46
CA SER A 338 -17.20 -1.49 1.27
C SER A 338 -16.07 -2.49 1.13
N LYS A 339 -15.53 -2.96 2.26
CA LYS A 339 -14.44 -3.93 2.31
C LYS A 339 -14.49 -4.80 3.55
N LEU A 340 -13.86 -5.96 3.45
CA LEU A 340 -13.52 -6.83 4.57
C LEU A 340 -12.05 -6.59 4.94
N SER A 341 -11.76 -6.47 6.22
CA SER A 341 -10.41 -6.36 6.77
C SER A 341 -10.19 -7.47 7.79
N LEU A 342 -9.13 -8.25 7.60
CA LEU A 342 -8.69 -9.31 8.52
C LEU A 342 -7.30 -8.92 9.01
N GLY A 343 -7.11 -8.78 10.30
CA GLY A 343 -5.84 -8.29 10.81
C GLY A 343 -5.43 -8.88 12.14
N PHE A 344 -4.14 -8.71 12.42
CA PHE A 344 -3.55 -9.01 13.72
C PHE A 344 -2.57 -7.91 14.13
N GLU A 345 -2.35 -7.80 15.44
CA GLU A 345 -1.33 -6.97 16.07
C GLU A 345 -0.74 -7.75 17.25
N ALA A 346 0.58 -7.88 17.28
CA ALA A 346 1.32 -8.56 18.34
C ALA A 346 2.34 -7.60 18.94
N ILE A 347 2.25 -7.34 20.24
CA ILE A 347 3.19 -6.50 20.98
C ILE A 347 3.72 -7.33 22.14
N GLN A 348 5.03 -7.57 22.15
CA GLN A 348 5.68 -8.53 23.05
C GLN A 348 5.32 -8.35 24.53
N THR A 349 5.18 -7.13 25.01
CA THR A 349 4.89 -6.81 26.41
C THR A 349 3.43 -6.43 26.68
N PHE A 350 2.61 -6.38 25.62
CA PHE A 350 1.23 -5.88 25.74
C PHE A 350 0.18 -6.90 25.30
N GLY A 351 0.57 -7.86 24.48
CA GLY A 351 -0.32 -8.94 24.05
C GLY A 351 -0.59 -8.99 22.56
N LEU A 352 -1.55 -9.80 22.19
CA LEU A 352 -1.93 -10.14 20.83
C LEU A 352 -3.40 -9.77 20.60
N ARG A 353 -3.70 -9.31 19.40
CA ARG A 353 -5.04 -8.97 18.94
C ARG A 353 -5.24 -9.51 17.53
N PHE A 354 -6.36 -10.18 17.30
CA PHE A 354 -6.88 -10.51 15.99
C PHE A 354 -8.20 -9.79 15.79
N PHE A 355 -8.47 -9.33 14.57
CA PHE A 355 -9.75 -8.68 14.31
C PHE A 355 -10.27 -8.96 12.90
N THR A 356 -11.58 -8.95 12.80
CA THR A 356 -12.32 -8.94 11.55
C THR A 356 -13.20 -7.70 11.56
N GLN A 357 -13.10 -6.88 10.52
CA GLN A 357 -13.90 -5.67 10.33
C GLN A 357 -14.55 -5.70 8.96
N VAL A 358 -15.83 -5.41 8.90
CA VAL A 358 -16.56 -5.23 7.65
C VAL A 358 -16.96 -3.77 7.53
N ASP A 359 -16.35 -3.05 6.61
CA ASP A 359 -16.77 -1.68 6.30
C ASP A 359 -17.92 -1.70 5.29
N ILE A 360 -19.01 -1.04 5.62
CA ILE A 360 -20.19 -0.90 4.77
C ILE A 360 -20.38 0.59 4.48
N GLN A 361 -20.20 0.98 3.22
CA GLN A 361 -20.51 2.33 2.79
C GLN A 361 -22.02 2.46 2.63
N ALA A 362 -22.70 2.95 3.67
CA ALA A 362 -24.15 3.10 3.69
C ALA A 362 -24.62 4.32 2.88
N HIS A 363 -23.79 5.36 2.79
CA HIS A 363 -24.01 6.57 2.01
C HIS A 363 -22.65 7.17 1.64
N ASP A 364 -22.57 8.07 0.66
CA ASP A 364 -21.31 8.69 0.20
C ASP A 364 -20.46 9.26 1.34
N ARG A 365 -21.10 9.69 2.44
CA ARG A 365 -20.45 10.26 3.62
C ARG A 365 -20.56 9.43 4.88
N LEU A 366 -21.27 8.30 4.83
CA LEU A 366 -21.56 7.50 6.02
C LEU A 366 -21.05 6.07 5.86
N ARG A 367 -20.15 5.66 6.76
CA ARG A 367 -19.65 4.30 6.85
C ARG A 367 -20.07 3.68 8.18
N VAL A 368 -20.49 2.43 8.15
CA VAL A 368 -20.81 1.63 9.33
C VAL A 368 -19.93 0.37 9.30
N SER A 369 -19.26 0.09 10.40
CA SER A 369 -18.29 -0.99 10.48
C SER A 369 -18.52 -1.86 11.72
N PRO A 370 -19.17 -3.02 11.59
CA PRO A 370 -19.12 -4.05 12.63
C PRO A 370 -17.71 -4.66 12.71
N ILE A 371 -17.24 -4.87 13.96
CA ILE A 371 -15.91 -5.38 14.27
C ILE A 371 -16.02 -6.48 15.30
N ILE A 372 -15.37 -7.60 15.05
CA ILE A 372 -15.17 -8.69 16.01
C ILE A 372 -13.67 -8.77 16.27
N GLU A 373 -13.29 -8.78 17.54
CA GLU A 373 -11.90 -8.81 17.95
C GLU A 373 -11.69 -9.85 19.03
N ALA A 374 -10.62 -10.64 18.91
CA ALA A 374 -10.12 -11.53 19.95
C ALA A 374 -8.76 -11.01 20.41
N THR A 375 -8.58 -10.81 21.73
CA THR A 375 -7.37 -10.20 22.26
C THR A 375 -7.08 -10.64 23.69
N ASN A 376 -5.79 -10.78 23.99
CA ASN A 376 -5.32 -10.89 25.37
C ASN A 376 -4.68 -9.60 25.89
N MET A 377 -4.83 -8.50 25.14
CA MET A 377 -4.39 -7.17 25.60
C MET A 377 -5.22 -6.73 26.83
N PRO A 378 -4.61 -6.09 27.81
CA PRO A 378 -3.21 -5.72 27.98
C PRO A 378 -2.42 -6.78 28.77
N SER A 379 -1.85 -7.76 28.09
CA SER A 379 -1.01 -8.84 28.68
C SER A 379 -1.74 -9.79 29.64
N ALA A 380 -3.03 -10.00 29.46
CA ALA A 380 -3.77 -11.00 30.22
C ALA A 380 -3.37 -12.43 29.83
N SER A 381 -3.53 -13.40 30.74
CA SER A 381 -3.36 -14.83 30.43
C SER A 381 -4.42 -15.32 29.44
N ASP A 382 -5.64 -14.76 29.55
CA ASP A 382 -6.80 -15.25 28.85
C ASP A 382 -7.22 -14.31 27.70
N TYR A 383 -7.67 -14.90 26.60
CA TYR A 383 -8.23 -14.16 25.50
C TYR A 383 -9.64 -13.65 25.85
N GLY A 384 -9.89 -12.41 25.47
CA GLY A 384 -11.22 -11.83 25.49
C GLY A 384 -11.76 -11.62 24.09
N VAL A 385 -13.08 -11.56 23.99
CA VAL A 385 -13.79 -11.22 22.74
C VAL A 385 -14.40 -9.83 22.90
N ARG A 386 -14.26 -9.01 21.86
CA ARG A 386 -14.83 -7.68 21.74
C ARG A 386 -15.78 -7.64 20.55
N LEU A 387 -16.99 -7.18 20.77
CA LEU A 387 -17.99 -6.91 19.72
C LEU A 387 -18.19 -5.41 19.66
N LEU A 388 -17.77 -4.80 18.55
CA LEU A 388 -17.73 -3.35 18.37
C LEU A 388 -18.51 -2.94 17.13
N GLY A 389 -19.07 -1.75 17.16
CA GLY A 389 -19.59 -1.04 16.01
C GLY A 389 -18.90 0.30 15.89
N GLU A 390 -18.53 0.67 14.67
CA GLU A 390 -17.99 1.99 14.36
C GLU A 390 -18.89 2.68 13.34
N VAL A 391 -19.11 3.97 13.52
CA VAL A 391 -19.80 4.83 12.56
C VAL A 391 -18.87 5.97 12.20
N GLY A 392 -18.50 6.05 10.92
CA GLY A 392 -17.67 7.10 10.35
C GLY A 392 -18.49 8.07 9.51
N PHE A 393 -18.22 9.35 9.62
CA PHE A 393 -18.88 10.41 8.88
C PHE A 393 -17.86 11.37 8.27
N ASP A 394 -17.96 11.57 6.95
CA ASP A 394 -17.20 12.58 6.20
C ASP A 394 -17.92 13.93 6.28
N ILE A 395 -17.31 14.88 7.02
CA ILE A 395 -17.84 16.24 7.18
C ILE A 395 -17.64 17.07 5.91
N GLY A 396 -16.67 16.69 5.08
CA GLY A 396 -16.23 17.42 3.89
C GLY A 396 -14.98 18.28 4.15
N HIS A 397 -14.43 18.85 3.09
CA HIS A 397 -13.22 19.67 3.12
C HIS A 397 -12.00 18.92 3.74
N GLY A 398 -11.99 17.59 3.62
CA GLY A 398 -10.94 16.73 4.18
C GLY A 398 -11.14 16.33 5.64
N PHE A 399 -12.16 16.84 6.34
CA PHE A 399 -12.45 16.44 7.71
C PHE A 399 -13.36 15.22 7.78
N ALA A 400 -12.98 14.23 8.58
CA ALA A 400 -13.84 13.10 8.90
C ALA A 400 -13.77 12.79 10.40
N VAL A 401 -14.85 12.25 10.93
CA VAL A 401 -14.99 11.80 12.31
C VAL A 401 -15.51 10.37 12.36
N ALA A 402 -15.10 9.60 13.36
CA ALA A 402 -15.69 8.30 13.61
C ALA A 402 -15.93 8.11 15.10
N GLY A 403 -17.02 7.44 15.45
CA GLY A 403 -17.34 7.02 16.78
C GLY A 403 -17.40 5.50 16.85
N ARG A 404 -16.81 4.91 17.89
CA ARG A 404 -16.77 3.45 18.11
C ARG A 404 -17.36 3.14 19.47
N GLY A 405 -18.14 2.05 19.56
CA GLY A 405 -18.65 1.57 20.83
C GLY A 405 -18.92 0.08 20.77
N GLY A 406 -18.97 -0.56 21.93
CA GLY A 406 -19.27 -1.97 22.02
C GLY A 406 -19.12 -2.55 23.41
N TYR A 407 -19.11 -3.86 23.47
CA TYR A 407 -19.01 -4.63 24.70
C TYR A 407 -17.96 -5.73 24.55
N GLN A 408 -17.22 -5.98 25.60
CA GLN A 408 -16.22 -7.05 25.66
C GLN A 408 -16.32 -7.84 26.95
N ALA A 409 -15.85 -9.07 26.85
CA ALA A 409 -15.71 -9.98 27.99
C ALA A 409 -14.51 -10.89 27.75
N ARG A 410 -13.93 -11.38 28.83
CA ARG A 410 -12.98 -12.51 28.85
C ARG A 410 -13.35 -13.45 30.02
N ASP A 411 -12.71 -14.60 30.04
CA ASP A 411 -12.94 -15.54 31.12
C ASP A 411 -12.62 -14.89 32.47
N ALA A 412 -13.34 -15.29 33.53
CA ALA A 412 -13.22 -14.77 34.89
C ALA A 412 -13.40 -13.24 35.06
N THR A 413 -13.99 -12.54 34.10
CA THR A 413 -14.34 -11.11 34.22
C THR A 413 -15.85 -10.87 34.13
N SER A 414 -16.29 -9.75 34.70
CA SER A 414 -17.71 -9.36 34.60
C SER A 414 -18.14 -8.85 33.24
N GLY A 415 -17.18 -8.65 32.32
CA GLY A 415 -17.40 -7.92 31.07
C GLY A 415 -17.60 -6.42 31.28
N GLY A 416 -17.52 -5.64 30.20
CA GLY A 416 -17.69 -4.20 30.30
C GLY A 416 -17.79 -3.50 28.96
N PRO A 417 -18.14 -2.21 28.94
CA PRO A 417 -18.28 -1.42 27.75
C PRO A 417 -16.92 -0.93 27.21
N SER A 418 -16.85 -0.64 25.92
CA SER A 418 -15.79 0.15 25.32
C SER A 418 -16.37 1.25 24.46
N GLY A 419 -15.61 2.31 24.30
CA GLY A 419 -15.97 3.40 23.43
C GLY A 419 -14.76 4.24 23.03
N GLY A 420 -14.87 4.89 21.91
CA GLY A 420 -13.78 5.71 21.38
C GLY A 420 -14.23 6.60 20.23
N GLY A 421 -13.31 7.42 19.79
CA GLY A 421 -13.54 8.29 18.64
C GLY A 421 -12.25 8.60 17.91
N THR A 422 -12.41 8.94 16.65
CA THR A 422 -11.31 9.34 15.74
C THR A 422 -11.70 10.60 15.02
N VAL A 423 -10.77 11.52 14.89
CA VAL A 423 -10.86 12.70 14.02
C VAL A 423 -9.71 12.64 13.03
N SER A 424 -9.97 12.93 11.77
CA SER A 424 -8.94 12.99 10.74
C SER A 424 -9.12 14.20 9.83
N TYR A 425 -7.99 14.66 9.26
CA TYR A 425 -7.94 15.75 8.31
C TYR A 425 -7.02 15.39 7.14
N ALA A 426 -7.58 15.37 5.93
CA ALA A 426 -6.89 15.12 4.67
C ALA A 426 -6.60 16.42 3.92
N PHE A 427 -5.38 16.59 3.38
CA PHE A 427 -4.91 17.79 2.67
C PHE A 427 -3.91 17.47 1.55
#